data_621f3e2c2afc6cd86b0895e1fc336fe9
#
_entry.id   621f3e2c2afc6cd86b0895e1fc336fe9
#
_cell.length_a   1.000
_cell.length_b   1.000
_cell.length_c   1.000
_cell.angle_alpha   90.00
_cell.angle_beta   90.00
_cell.angle_gamma   90.00
#
_symmetry.space_group_name_H-M   'P 1'
#
loop_
_entity.id
_entity.type
_entity.pdbx_description
1 polymer ?
#
loop_
_entity_poly.entity_id
_entity_poly.type
_entity_poly.pdbx_seq_one_letter_code
_entity_poly.pdbx_strand_id
1 'polypeptide(L)'
;VAENLPVTVRAAETLEGRARLYRDGLDAAHAYDALRRGSASRMARRVGLPPGADPDALATAVAGRTGRDRREALEILTVSPADDTHLAEIGARLREIEAAFDASHPSEGRSR
;
A
#
# COMPACT_ATOMS: atom_id res chain seq x y z
N VAL A 1 39.87 5.75 14.31
CA VAL A 1 39.47 5.03 13.13
C VAL A 1 38.17 4.28 13.32
N ALA A 2 38.13 3.51 14.33
CA ALA A 2 36.89 2.81 14.64
C ALA A 2 35.79 3.77 15.01
N GLU A 3 36.16 4.99 15.26
CA GLU A 3 35.17 5.99 15.66
C GLU A 3 34.07 6.21 14.64
N ASN A 4 34.38 5.98 13.39
CA ASN A 4 33.38 6.23 12.37
C ASN A 4 32.16 5.36 12.49
N LEU A 5 32.39 4.11 12.89
CA LEU A 5 31.27 3.19 13.03
C LEU A 5 30.30 3.62 14.11
N PRO A 6 30.78 3.95 15.31
CA PRO A 6 29.85 4.42 16.34
C PRO A 6 29.09 5.67 15.94
N VAL A 7 29.75 6.55 15.19
CA VAL A 7 29.06 7.76 14.74
C VAL A 7 27.89 7.43 13.85
N THR A 8 28.10 6.49 12.92
CA THR A 8 27.02 6.09 12.02
C THR A 8 25.85 5.49 12.78
N VAL A 9 26.17 4.59 13.73
CA VAL A 9 25.13 3.98 14.54
C VAL A 9 24.42 5.01 15.39
N ARG A 10 25.22 5.92 15.93
CA ARG A 10 24.68 6.93 16.80
C ARG A 10 23.74 7.90 16.09
N ALA A 11 23.93 8.08 14.81
CA ALA A 11 23.07 8.98 14.05
C ALA A 11 21.60 8.55 14.18
N ALA A 12 21.35 7.25 14.24
CA ALA A 12 19.99 6.75 14.37
C ALA A 12 19.48 6.91 15.80
N GLU A 13 20.39 7.11 16.76
CA GLU A 13 20.01 7.22 18.16
C GLU A 13 19.92 8.64 18.65
N THR A 14 20.39 9.60 17.87
CA THR A 14 20.31 11.00 18.27
C THR A 14 18.90 11.51 18.05
N LEU A 15 18.62 12.64 18.70
CA LEU A 15 17.33 13.30 18.52
C LEU A 15 17.13 13.66 17.06
N GLU A 16 18.17 14.19 16.42
CA GLU A 16 18.13 14.53 15.01
C GLU A 16 17.88 13.31 14.15
N GLY A 17 18.59 12.23 14.45
CA GLY A 17 18.42 10.99 13.70
C GLY A 17 17.02 10.43 13.84
N ARG A 18 16.48 10.48 15.05
CA ARG A 18 15.13 10.01 15.29
C ARG A 18 14.11 10.87 14.57
N ALA A 19 14.30 12.17 14.60
CA ALA A 19 13.39 13.09 13.93
C ALA A 19 13.39 12.84 12.43
N ARG A 20 14.57 12.55 11.87
CA ARG A 20 14.67 12.25 10.44
C ARG A 20 13.96 10.95 10.10
N LEU A 21 14.17 9.91 10.92
CA LEU A 21 13.50 8.64 10.70
C LEU A 21 12.00 8.77 10.80
N TYR A 22 11.55 9.53 11.78
CA TYR A 22 10.13 9.77 11.96
C TYR A 22 9.54 10.50 10.75
N ARG A 23 10.26 11.50 10.28
CA ARG A 23 9.83 12.28 9.11
C ARG A 23 9.76 11.41 7.87
N ASP A 24 10.79 10.57 7.66
CA ASP A 24 10.83 9.67 6.51
C ASP A 24 9.66 8.69 6.56
N GLY A 25 9.34 8.20 7.74
CA GLY A 25 8.20 7.32 7.91
C GLY A 25 6.89 8.00 7.60
N LEU A 26 6.74 9.26 8.04
CA LEU A 26 5.52 10.01 7.74
C LEU A 26 5.40 10.28 6.25
N ASP A 27 6.53 10.60 5.60
CA ASP A 27 6.51 10.86 4.17
C ASP A 27 6.14 9.61 3.39
N ALA A 28 6.68 8.47 3.79
CA ALA A 28 6.35 7.21 3.14
C ALA A 28 4.87 6.88 3.34
N ALA A 29 4.37 7.12 4.54
CA ALA A 29 2.96 6.85 4.85
C ALA A 29 2.05 7.72 4.02
N HIS A 30 2.38 9.01 3.89
CA HIS A 30 1.58 9.93 3.08
C HIS A 30 1.60 9.56 1.61
N ALA A 31 2.78 9.18 1.11
CA ALA A 31 2.90 8.79 -0.30
C ALA A 31 2.07 7.55 -0.59
N TYR A 32 2.15 6.56 0.30
CA TYR A 32 1.37 5.34 0.10
C TYR A 32 -0.12 5.60 0.23
N ASP A 33 -0.50 6.47 1.17
CA ASP A 33 -1.90 6.80 1.35
C ASP A 33 -2.50 7.36 0.06
N ALA A 34 -1.75 8.22 -0.64
CA ALA A 34 -2.22 8.78 -1.90
C ALA A 34 -2.36 7.70 -2.98
N LEU A 35 -1.37 6.82 -3.08
CA LEU A 35 -1.42 5.72 -4.05
C LEU A 35 -2.61 4.79 -3.75
N ARG A 36 -2.75 4.43 -2.49
CA ARG A 36 -3.80 3.52 -2.05
C ARG A 36 -5.18 4.09 -2.32
N ARG A 37 -5.37 5.36 -2.03
CA ARG A 37 -6.67 5.99 -2.25
C ARG A 37 -7.06 5.98 -3.73
N GLY A 38 -6.08 6.29 -4.59
CA GLY A 38 -6.35 6.28 -6.02
C GLY A 38 -6.73 4.89 -6.51
N SER A 39 -5.95 3.90 -6.10
CA SER A 39 -6.20 2.52 -6.47
C SER A 39 -7.55 2.04 -5.93
N ALA A 40 -7.81 2.32 -4.65
CA ALA A 40 -9.05 1.90 -4.01
C ALA A 40 -10.26 2.54 -4.69
N SER A 41 -10.16 3.81 -5.03
CA SER A 41 -11.26 4.49 -5.72
C SER A 41 -11.56 3.87 -7.07
N ARG A 42 -10.51 3.56 -7.83
CA ARG A 42 -10.70 2.95 -9.14
C ARG A 42 -11.36 1.59 -9.04
N MET A 43 -10.88 0.78 -8.10
CA MET A 43 -11.44 -0.56 -7.92
C MET A 43 -12.86 -0.50 -7.36
N ALA A 44 -13.10 0.40 -6.41
CA ALA A 44 -14.43 0.55 -5.82
C ALA A 44 -15.47 0.89 -6.87
N ARG A 45 -15.13 1.83 -7.76
CA ARG A 45 -16.05 2.22 -8.82
C ARG A 45 -16.42 1.04 -9.71
N ARG A 46 -15.46 0.17 -9.98
CA ARG A 46 -15.69 -0.94 -10.89
C ARG A 46 -16.53 -2.04 -10.28
N VAL A 47 -16.60 -2.11 -8.96
CA VAL A 47 -17.45 -3.09 -8.28
C VAL A 47 -18.70 -2.46 -7.71
N GLY A 48 -18.94 -1.19 -8.01
CA GLY A 48 -20.16 -0.53 -7.58
C GLY A 48 -20.17 -0.09 -6.13
N LEU A 49 -19.00 0.06 -5.52
CA LEU A 49 -18.91 0.57 -4.15
C LEU A 49 -18.66 2.06 -4.20
N PRO A 50 -19.11 2.80 -3.16
CA PRO A 50 -18.82 4.23 -3.10
C PRO A 50 -17.34 4.47 -2.86
N PRO A 51 -16.83 5.66 -3.25
CA PRO A 51 -15.40 5.94 -3.11
C PRO A 51 -14.90 5.86 -1.68
N GLY A 52 -15.74 6.12 -0.70
CA GLY A 52 -15.33 6.03 0.69
C GLY A 52 -15.68 4.71 1.35
N ALA A 53 -15.84 3.66 0.56
CA ALA A 53 -16.24 2.38 1.10
C ALA A 53 -15.23 1.85 2.11
N ASP A 54 -15.74 1.10 3.07
CA ASP A 54 -14.93 0.45 4.08
C ASP A 54 -13.88 -0.45 3.41
N PRO A 55 -12.63 -0.39 3.87
CA PRO A 55 -11.59 -1.28 3.31
C PRO A 55 -11.98 -2.76 3.36
N ASP A 56 -12.69 -3.19 4.39
CA ASP A 56 -13.16 -4.56 4.47
C ASP A 56 -14.06 -4.93 3.29
N ALA A 57 -14.99 -4.05 2.97
CA ALA A 57 -15.91 -4.30 1.87
C ALA A 57 -15.16 -4.36 0.54
N LEU A 58 -14.21 -3.44 0.37
CA LEU A 58 -13.43 -3.42 -0.85
C LEU A 58 -12.52 -4.65 -0.95
N ALA A 59 -11.88 -5.03 0.15
CA ALA A 59 -11.02 -6.21 0.17
C ALA A 59 -11.81 -7.47 -0.19
N THR A 60 -13.03 -7.57 0.30
CA THR A 60 -13.87 -8.71 -0.02
C THR A 60 -14.20 -8.75 -1.51
N ALA A 61 -14.54 -7.60 -2.08
CA ALA A 61 -14.85 -7.53 -3.50
C ALA A 61 -13.64 -7.83 -4.36
N VAL A 62 -12.48 -7.29 -3.98
CA VAL A 62 -11.24 -7.52 -4.72
C VAL A 62 -10.85 -9.00 -4.66
N ALA A 63 -10.93 -9.59 -3.47
CA ALA A 63 -10.61 -11.01 -3.32
C ALA A 63 -11.53 -11.87 -4.17
N GLY A 64 -12.81 -11.52 -4.19
CA GLY A 64 -13.78 -12.27 -4.99
C GLY A 64 -13.48 -12.21 -6.48
N ARG A 65 -12.98 -11.07 -6.95
CA ARG A 65 -12.68 -10.90 -8.37
C ARG A 65 -11.37 -11.52 -8.78
N THR A 66 -10.36 -11.42 -7.91
CA THR A 66 -9.00 -11.82 -8.28
C THR A 66 -8.65 -13.23 -7.86
N GLY A 67 -9.41 -13.80 -6.94
CA GLY A 67 -9.08 -15.09 -6.36
C GLY A 67 -7.94 -15.00 -5.35
N ARG A 68 -7.52 -13.79 -5.00
CA ARG A 68 -6.46 -13.62 -4.03
C ARG A 68 -7.03 -13.61 -2.63
N ASP A 69 -6.13 -13.77 -1.66
CA ASP A 69 -6.53 -13.82 -0.26
C ASP A 69 -7.10 -12.48 0.20
N ARG A 70 -8.29 -12.50 0.79
CA ARG A 70 -8.92 -11.28 1.30
C ARG A 70 -8.04 -10.61 2.34
N ARG A 71 -7.38 -11.39 3.16
CA ARG A 71 -6.51 -10.84 4.19
C ARG A 71 -5.35 -10.06 3.59
N GLU A 72 -4.80 -10.58 2.50
CA GLU A 72 -3.73 -9.87 1.80
C GLU A 72 -4.24 -8.56 1.23
N ALA A 73 -5.40 -8.59 0.60
CA ALA A 73 -5.99 -7.38 0.03
C ALA A 73 -6.27 -6.35 1.12
N LEU A 74 -6.81 -6.79 2.24
CA LEU A 74 -7.09 -5.88 3.34
C LEU A 74 -5.81 -5.27 3.89
N GLU A 75 -4.78 -6.08 4.03
CA GLU A 75 -3.50 -5.58 4.52
C GLU A 75 -2.98 -4.46 3.61
N ILE A 76 -2.97 -4.70 2.31
CA ILE A 76 -2.47 -3.72 1.36
C ILE A 76 -3.31 -2.45 1.37
N LEU A 77 -4.60 -2.57 1.63
CA LEU A 77 -5.49 -1.40 1.66
C LEU A 77 -5.43 -0.62 2.97
N THR A 78 -4.77 -1.15 3.99
CA THR A 78 -4.75 -0.50 5.30
C THR A 78 -3.35 -0.30 5.88
N VAL A 79 -2.32 -0.90 5.28
CA VAL A 79 -0.97 -0.83 5.83
C VAL A 79 -0.41 0.58 5.71
N SER A 80 0.45 0.92 6.66
CA SER A 80 1.18 2.18 6.62
C SER A 80 2.67 1.84 6.55
N PRO A 81 3.37 2.26 5.48
CA PRO A 81 4.78 1.90 5.36
C PRO A 81 5.64 2.60 6.40
N ALA A 82 6.67 1.90 6.86
CA ALA A 82 7.58 2.43 7.87
C ALA A 82 8.67 3.30 7.26
N ASP A 83 9.02 3.06 6.01
CA ASP A 83 10.09 3.79 5.34
C ASP A 83 9.96 3.61 3.82
N ASP A 84 10.91 4.16 3.08
CA ASP A 84 10.84 4.12 1.62
C ASP A 84 10.98 2.71 1.06
N THR A 85 11.78 1.87 1.69
CA THR A 85 11.92 0.49 1.24
C THR A 85 10.61 -0.26 1.38
N HIS A 86 9.97 -0.10 2.53
CA HIS A 86 8.68 -0.72 2.78
C HIS A 86 7.62 -0.15 1.82
N LEU A 87 7.69 1.16 1.56
CA LEU A 87 6.79 1.80 0.61
C LEU A 87 6.91 1.15 -0.77
N ALA A 88 8.14 0.93 -1.23
CA ALA A 88 8.35 0.31 -2.54
C ALA A 88 7.77 -1.10 -2.58
N GLU A 89 7.95 -1.86 -1.51
CA GLU A 89 7.44 -3.23 -1.44
C GLU A 89 5.91 -3.28 -1.50
N ILE A 90 5.27 -2.50 -0.64
CA ILE A 90 3.81 -2.56 -0.61
C ILE A 90 3.20 -1.87 -1.82
N GLY A 91 3.87 -0.87 -2.37
CA GLY A 91 3.43 -0.26 -3.61
C GLY A 91 3.43 -1.25 -4.77
N ALA A 92 4.46 -2.09 -4.83
CA ALA A 92 4.51 -3.13 -5.85
C ALA A 92 3.38 -4.13 -5.67
N ARG A 93 3.10 -4.52 -4.43
CA ARG A 93 2.01 -5.45 -4.15
C ARG A 93 0.65 -4.83 -4.51
N LEU A 94 0.48 -3.55 -4.23
CA LEU A 94 -0.75 -2.86 -4.59
C LEU A 94 -0.95 -2.87 -6.09
N ARG A 95 0.12 -2.59 -6.85
CA ARG A 95 0.04 -2.62 -8.30
C ARG A 95 -0.28 -4.01 -8.82
N GLU A 96 0.28 -5.04 -8.19
CA GLU A 96 -0.03 -6.42 -8.57
C GLU A 96 -1.50 -6.76 -8.34
N ILE A 97 -2.02 -6.31 -7.21
CA ILE A 97 -3.42 -6.57 -6.90
C ILE A 97 -4.33 -5.83 -7.88
N GLU A 98 -4.02 -4.58 -8.17
CA GLU A 98 -4.82 -3.83 -9.11
C GLU A 98 -4.72 -4.42 -10.52
N ALA A 99 -3.54 -4.89 -10.91
CA ALA A 99 -3.36 -5.52 -12.21
C ALA A 99 -4.17 -6.81 -12.30
N ALA A 100 -4.16 -7.62 -11.23
CA ALA A 100 -4.96 -8.83 -11.19
C ALA A 100 -6.44 -8.50 -11.25
N PHE A 101 -6.84 -7.43 -10.58
CA PHE A 101 -8.21 -6.98 -10.60
C PHE A 101 -8.63 -6.57 -12.02
N ASP A 102 -7.77 -5.83 -12.70
CA ASP A 102 -8.06 -5.41 -14.07
C ASP A 102 -8.12 -6.59 -15.02
N ALA A 103 -7.21 -7.54 -14.83
CA ALA A 103 -7.17 -8.72 -15.68
C ALA A 103 -8.42 -9.61 -15.48
N SER A 104 -9.01 -9.54 -14.31
CA SER A 104 -10.19 -10.33 -13.99
C SER A 104 -11.46 -9.62 -14.41
N HIS A 105 -11.31 -8.45 -14.99
CA HIS A 105 -12.45 -7.70 -15.50
C HIS A 105 -13.21 -8.59 -16.45
N PRO A 106 -14.43 -8.81 -16.16
CA PRO A 106 -15.18 -9.71 -16.99
C PRO A 106 -15.32 -9.17 -18.34
N SER A 107 -14.95 -9.67 -18.89
CA SER A 107 -15.05 -9.30 -20.02
C SER A 107 -16.32 -9.23 -20.28
N GLU A 108 -16.14 -8.80 -19.48
CA GLU A 108 -16.62 -8.70 -19.51
C GLU A 108 -17.36 -8.98 -20.07
N GLY A 109 -17.54 -9.11 -19.97
CA GLY A 109 -18.15 -9.50 -20.32
C GLY A 109 -18.38 -9.62 -21.36
N ARG A 110 -18.23 -9.65 -21.53
CA ARG A 110 -18.38 -9.71 -22.32
C ARG A 110 -18.61 -10.47 -22.97
N SER A 111 -18.88 -10.71 -22.80
CA SER A 111 -19.07 -11.30 -23.31
C SER A 111 -19.72 -11.58 -23.89
N ARG A 112 -19.99 -11.53 -24.08
CA ARG A 112 -20.59 -11.70 -24.42
C ARG A 112 -21.03 -12.10 -24.87
#